data_55f4f3040dae12d5958bfe3ad7c134c2
#
_entry.id   55f4f3040dae12d5958bfe3ad7c134c2
#
_cell.length_a   1.000
_cell.length_b   1.000
_cell.length_c   1.000
_cell.angle_alpha   90.00
_cell.angle_beta   90.00
_cell.angle_gamma   90.00
#
_symmetry.space_group_name_H-M   'P 1'
#
loop_
_entity.id
_entity.type
_entity.pdbx_description
1 polymer ?
#
loop_
_entity_poly.entity_id
_entity_poly.type
_entity_poly.pdbx_seq_one_letter_code
_entity_poly.pdbx_strand_id
1 'polypeptide(L)'
;MTSLHDVYINRVAAFLPNEPVTNDQMEQVLGMIGNIPSRVRKMILRSNAIKTRHYAINPETRETTHTSTELAVEAINDLTRQGMNVNDVSCLACGTSYP
;
A
#
# COMPACT_ATOMS: atom_id res chain seq x y z
N MET A 1 26.31 -26.66 18.60
CA MET A 1 25.72 -25.32 18.53
C MET A 1 25.92 -24.75 17.14
N THR A 2 24.85 -24.30 16.56
CA THR A 2 24.93 -23.60 15.28
C THR A 2 25.53 -22.23 15.46
N SER A 3 26.42 -21.82 14.56
CA SER A 3 26.92 -20.47 14.55
C SER A 3 25.80 -19.51 14.16
N LEU A 4 25.81 -18.35 14.80
CA LEU A 4 24.90 -17.27 14.46
C LEU A 4 25.46 -16.55 13.23
N HIS A 5 24.61 -16.33 12.27
CA HIS A 5 24.95 -15.55 11.09
C HIS A 5 24.29 -14.17 11.18
N ASP A 6 25.00 -13.19 10.72
CA ASP A 6 24.42 -11.85 10.60
C ASP A 6 23.28 -11.87 9.60
N VAL A 7 22.23 -11.11 9.88
CA VAL A 7 21.05 -11.01 9.04
C VAL A 7 20.98 -9.60 8.49
N TYR A 8 20.77 -9.48 7.21
CA TYR A 8 20.75 -8.20 6.51
C TYR A 8 19.47 -8.01 5.73
N ILE A 9 19.04 -6.77 5.60
CA ILE A 9 18.02 -6.39 4.64
C ILE A 9 18.73 -6.07 3.33
N ASN A 10 18.61 -6.97 2.36
CA ASN A 10 19.31 -6.84 1.08
C ASN A 10 18.58 -5.92 0.09
N ARG A 11 17.26 -5.97 0.10
CA ARG A 11 16.44 -5.21 -0.83
C ARG A 11 15.15 -4.80 -0.16
N VAL A 12 14.65 -3.65 -0.59
CA VAL A 12 13.33 -3.14 -0.19
C VAL A 12 12.61 -2.69 -1.45
N ALA A 13 11.33 -2.97 -1.51
CA ALA A 13 10.48 -2.53 -2.60
C ALA A 13 9.15 -2.05 -2.06
N ALA A 14 8.50 -1.17 -2.82
CA ALA A 14 7.17 -0.69 -2.50
C ALA A 14 6.35 -0.64 -3.78
N PHE A 15 5.07 -0.95 -3.68
CA PHE A 15 4.12 -0.73 -4.75
C PHE A 15 2.98 0.14 -4.24
N LEU A 16 2.78 1.27 -4.88
CA LEU A 16 1.70 2.20 -4.57
C LEU A 16 0.73 2.20 -5.76
N PRO A 17 -0.51 1.71 -5.56
CA PRO A 17 -1.46 1.60 -6.67
C PRO A 17 -1.97 2.97 -7.12
N ASN A 18 -2.19 3.10 -8.42
CA ASN A 18 -2.81 4.27 -9.05
C ASN A 18 -2.09 5.59 -8.76
N GLU A 19 -2.72 6.71 -9.02
CA GLU A 19 -2.16 8.02 -8.79
C GLU A 19 -2.33 8.44 -7.33
N PRO A 20 -1.42 9.30 -6.79
CA PRO A 20 -1.58 9.79 -5.44
C PRO A 20 -2.84 10.64 -5.29
N VAL A 21 -3.50 10.48 -4.15
CA VAL A 21 -4.70 11.21 -3.79
C VAL A 21 -4.38 12.16 -2.65
N THR A 22 -4.66 13.44 -2.84
CA THR A 22 -4.46 14.45 -1.80
C THR A 22 -5.56 14.36 -0.75
N ASN A 23 -5.34 15.01 0.39
CA ASN A 23 -6.33 15.06 1.46
C ASN A 23 -7.66 15.68 1.00
N ASP A 24 -7.59 16.66 0.09
CA ASP A 24 -8.80 17.31 -0.44
C ASP A 24 -9.57 16.41 -1.41
N GLN A 25 -8.91 15.46 -2.03
CA GLN A 25 -9.51 14.54 -3.01
C GLN A 25 -10.04 13.25 -2.39
N MET A 26 -9.77 13.01 -1.11
CA MET A 26 -10.12 11.73 -0.46
C MET A 26 -11.59 11.35 -0.61
N GLU A 27 -12.48 12.30 -0.34
CA GLU A 27 -13.92 12.03 -0.34
C GLU A 27 -14.45 11.81 -1.77
N GLN A 28 -13.76 12.35 -2.77
CA GLN A 28 -14.09 12.08 -4.18
C GLN A 28 -13.80 10.64 -4.57
N VAL A 29 -12.75 10.06 -4.01
CA VAL A 29 -12.33 8.69 -4.29
C VAL A 29 -13.09 7.69 -3.42
N LEU A 30 -13.15 7.95 -2.11
CA LEU A 30 -13.77 7.04 -1.14
C LEU A 30 -15.29 7.24 -1.00
N GLY A 31 -15.78 8.42 -1.38
CA GLY A 31 -17.17 8.79 -1.16
C GLY A 31 -17.37 9.48 0.18
N MET A 32 -18.55 10.03 0.35
CA MET A 32 -18.97 10.76 1.56
C MET A 32 -20.10 10.01 2.24
N ILE A 33 -20.11 10.02 3.57
CA ILE A 33 -21.20 9.44 4.35
C ILE A 33 -22.42 10.32 4.23
N GLY A 34 -23.52 9.80 3.67
CA GLY A 34 -24.75 10.54 3.48
C GLY A 34 -24.61 11.77 2.57
N ASN A 35 -23.63 11.75 1.66
CA ASN A 35 -23.30 12.87 0.77
C ASN A 35 -22.90 14.16 1.51
N ILE A 36 -22.42 14.03 2.74
CA ILE A 36 -22.00 15.16 3.57
C ILE A 36 -20.49 15.08 3.80
N PRO A 37 -19.74 16.17 3.56
CA PRO A 37 -18.30 16.19 3.87
C PRO A 37 -18.03 15.96 5.37
N SER A 38 -16.96 15.26 5.67
CA SER A 38 -16.57 15.03 7.06
C SER A 38 -16.12 16.33 7.73
N ARG A 39 -16.67 16.61 8.90
CA ARG A 39 -16.33 17.82 9.67
C ARG A 39 -14.96 17.70 10.36
N VAL A 40 -14.54 16.46 10.68
CA VAL A 40 -13.30 16.22 11.44
C VAL A 40 -12.13 15.83 10.57
N ARG A 41 -12.34 15.68 9.27
CA ARG A 41 -11.31 15.23 8.32
C ARG A 41 -10.04 16.06 8.41
N LYS A 42 -10.17 17.38 8.31
CA LYS A 42 -9.02 18.30 8.31
C LYS A 42 -8.21 18.21 9.60
N MET A 43 -8.88 18.04 10.73
CA MET A 43 -8.24 17.93 12.03
C MET A 43 -7.42 16.62 12.11
N ILE A 44 -8.02 15.49 11.73
CA ILE A 44 -7.37 14.18 11.76
C ILE A 44 -6.17 14.15 10.81
N LEU A 45 -6.33 14.66 9.59
CA LEU A 45 -5.26 14.67 8.59
C LEU A 45 -4.12 15.59 8.97
N ARG A 46 -4.42 16.69 9.66
CA ARG A 46 -3.38 17.57 10.20
C ARG A 46 -2.56 16.85 11.29
N SER A 47 -3.24 16.06 12.15
CA SER A 47 -2.58 15.34 13.22
C SER A 47 -1.63 14.26 12.74
N ASN A 48 -1.98 13.55 11.69
CA ASN A 48 -1.17 12.43 11.20
C ASN A 48 -0.09 12.85 10.20
N ALA A 49 -0.08 14.11 9.78
CA ALA A 49 0.91 14.70 8.85
C ALA A 49 1.01 13.98 7.49
N ILE A 50 0.05 13.16 7.13
CA ILE A 50 0.00 12.50 5.83
C ILE A 50 -0.64 13.46 4.82
N LYS A 51 0.05 13.74 3.73
CA LYS A 51 -0.41 14.68 2.70
C LYS A 51 -1.08 14.00 1.52
N THR A 52 -0.56 12.85 1.12
CA THR A 52 -1.11 12.07 0.00
C THR A 52 -1.12 10.60 0.36
N ARG A 53 -1.96 9.84 -0.32
CA ARG A 53 -2.03 8.40 -0.19
C ARG A 53 -2.49 7.78 -1.50
N HIS A 54 -2.36 6.47 -1.61
CA HIS A 54 -2.77 5.73 -2.78
C HIS A 54 -3.91 4.78 -2.42
N TYR A 55 -4.89 4.69 -3.29
CA TYR A 55 -6.01 3.77 -3.12
C TYR A 55 -6.08 2.80 -4.29
N ALA A 56 -6.35 1.55 -4.00
CA ALA A 56 -6.59 0.53 -5.02
C ALA A 56 -8.04 0.63 -5.52
N ILE A 57 -8.44 1.82 -5.91
CA ILE A 57 -9.80 2.16 -6.32
C ILE A 57 -9.72 3.06 -7.55
N ASN A 58 -10.56 2.76 -8.56
CA ASN A 58 -10.73 3.66 -9.69
C ASN A 58 -11.59 4.85 -9.24
N PRO A 59 -11.08 6.10 -9.31
CA PRO A 59 -11.82 7.26 -8.81
C PRO A 59 -13.09 7.57 -9.62
N GLU A 60 -13.17 7.14 -10.87
CA GLU A 60 -14.34 7.38 -11.72
C GLU A 60 -15.44 6.35 -11.49
N THR A 61 -15.08 5.06 -11.47
CA THR A 61 -16.05 3.96 -11.32
C THR A 61 -16.22 3.52 -9.88
N ARG A 62 -15.27 3.83 -9.00
CA ARG A 62 -15.17 3.42 -7.60
C ARG A 62 -15.04 1.92 -7.43
N GLU A 63 -14.63 1.22 -8.46
CA GLU A 63 -14.34 -0.21 -8.40
C GLU A 63 -12.92 -0.45 -7.91
N THR A 64 -12.73 -1.57 -7.20
CA THR A 64 -11.41 -1.99 -6.75
C THR A 64 -10.53 -2.32 -7.95
N THR A 65 -9.34 -1.75 -8.00
CA THR A 65 -8.37 -1.98 -9.09
C THR A 65 -7.40 -3.10 -8.76
N HIS A 66 -7.10 -3.31 -7.48
CA HIS A 66 -6.14 -4.32 -7.01
C HIS A 66 -6.68 -4.99 -5.77
N THR A 67 -6.55 -6.31 -5.70
CA THR A 67 -6.77 -7.06 -4.45
C THR A 67 -5.54 -6.97 -3.57
N SER A 68 -5.65 -7.38 -2.30
CA SER A 68 -4.50 -7.45 -1.40
C SER A 68 -3.41 -8.35 -1.95
N THR A 69 -3.79 -9.48 -2.56
CA THR A 69 -2.85 -10.40 -3.20
C THR A 69 -2.13 -9.74 -4.37
N GLU A 70 -2.85 -9.01 -5.21
CA GLU A 70 -2.26 -8.30 -6.34
C GLU A 70 -1.29 -7.21 -5.90
N LEU A 71 -1.59 -6.49 -4.83
CA LEU A 71 -0.68 -5.50 -4.27
C LEU A 71 0.63 -6.15 -3.80
N ALA A 72 0.53 -7.30 -3.12
CA ALA A 72 1.70 -8.05 -2.66
C ALA A 72 2.53 -8.57 -3.83
N VAL A 73 1.88 -9.11 -4.86
CA VAL A 73 2.54 -9.62 -6.05
C VAL A 73 3.28 -8.51 -6.78
N GLU A 74 2.68 -7.33 -6.92
CA GLU A 74 3.34 -6.20 -7.55
C GLU A 74 4.60 -5.75 -6.80
N ALA A 75 4.56 -5.74 -5.47
CA ALA A 75 5.75 -5.43 -4.66
C ALA A 75 6.84 -6.48 -4.84
N ILE A 76 6.48 -7.76 -4.88
CA ILE A 76 7.44 -8.85 -5.14
C ILE A 76 8.02 -8.74 -6.55
N ASN A 77 7.21 -8.39 -7.54
CA ASN A 77 7.68 -8.18 -8.90
C ASN A 77 8.71 -7.05 -8.97
N ASP A 78 8.56 -6.02 -8.16
CA ASP A 78 9.55 -4.94 -8.09
C ASP A 78 10.88 -5.45 -7.54
N LEU A 79 10.86 -6.30 -6.51
CA LEU A 79 12.07 -6.95 -6.02
C LEU A 79 12.75 -7.79 -7.11
N THR A 80 11.97 -8.51 -7.89
CA THR A 80 12.48 -9.32 -9.01
C THR A 80 13.13 -8.42 -10.06
N ARG A 81 12.54 -7.28 -10.36
CA ARG A 81 13.13 -6.32 -11.29
C ARG A 81 14.45 -5.75 -10.77
N GLN A 82 14.63 -5.69 -9.45
CA GLN A 82 15.90 -5.27 -8.83
C GLN A 82 16.95 -6.38 -8.85
N GLY A 83 16.62 -7.58 -9.31
CA GLY A 83 17.55 -8.69 -9.43
C GLY A 83 17.36 -9.82 -8.40
N MET A 84 16.29 -9.79 -7.61
CA MET A 84 15.97 -10.88 -6.70
C MET A 84 15.53 -12.11 -7.49
N ASN A 85 16.05 -13.28 -7.10
CA ASN A 85 15.61 -14.56 -7.66
C ASN A 85 14.63 -15.19 -6.68
N VAL A 86 13.39 -15.40 -7.12
CA VAL A 86 12.34 -15.99 -6.26
C VAL A 86 12.68 -17.41 -5.82
N ASN A 87 13.51 -18.12 -6.58
CA ASN A 87 13.94 -19.49 -6.21
C ASN A 87 14.85 -19.50 -4.99
N ASP A 88 15.46 -18.36 -4.63
CA ASP A 88 16.30 -18.25 -3.46
C ASP A 88 15.51 -17.97 -2.17
N VAL A 89 14.21 -17.76 -2.29
CA VAL A 89 13.34 -17.45 -1.14
C VAL A 89 12.92 -18.75 -0.48
N SER A 90 13.30 -18.94 0.78
CA SER A 90 12.94 -20.11 1.57
C SER A 90 11.76 -19.88 2.50
N CYS A 91 11.43 -18.62 2.76
CA CYS A 91 10.30 -18.26 3.62
C CYS A 91 9.66 -16.97 3.12
N LEU A 92 8.35 -16.99 2.97
CA LEU A 92 7.56 -15.81 2.62
C LEU A 92 6.58 -15.53 3.76
N ALA A 93 6.66 -14.34 4.33
CA ALA A 93 5.71 -13.88 5.34
C ALA A 93 4.93 -12.69 4.80
N CYS A 94 3.62 -12.73 4.95
CA CYS A 94 2.75 -11.66 4.47
C CYS A 94 1.86 -11.18 5.62
N GLY A 95 1.82 -9.87 5.84
CA GLY A 95 0.96 -9.25 6.84
C GLY A 95 0.04 -8.24 6.19
N THR A 96 -1.22 -8.24 6.58
CA THR A 96 -2.20 -7.28 6.13
C THR A 96 -3.23 -7.03 7.22
N SER A 97 -3.72 -5.80 7.30
CA SER A 97 -4.81 -5.46 8.22
C SER A 97 -6.17 -5.84 7.63
N TYR A 98 -6.22 -6.13 6.35
CA TYR A 98 -7.44 -6.54 5.64
C TYR A 98 -7.08 -7.62 4.63
N PRO A 99 -7.40 -8.89 4.94
CA PRO A 99 -7.08 -10.03 4.07
C PRO A 99 -7.89 -10.06 2.77
#